data_ccf4e4e8fc7369cebc694f054f612cf8
#
_entry.id   ccf4e4e8fc7369cebc694f054f612cf8
#
_cell.length_a   1.000
_cell.length_b   1.000
_cell.length_c   1.000
_cell.angle_alpha   90.00
_cell.angle_beta   90.00
_cell.angle_gamma   90.00
#
_symmetry.space_group_name_H-M   'P 1'
#
loop_
_entity.id
_entity.type
_entity.pdbx_description
1 polymer ?
#
loop_
_entity_poly.entity_id
_entity_poly.type
_entity_poly.pdbx_seq_one_letter_code
_entity_poly.pdbx_strand_id
1 'polypeptide(L)'
;MHIVTNIKIEKVKTNDAAFIYDLMNNESVMDALNEVPTSISDWQSAIAEWKQDTDEKDFIIFCDTAPIGWIAVNGLDSEEKKAYLKMIALLPEYQGRGIGRVAVHWVIDHLKKSGFKSVALYTDEVNLKAQNCYLRCGFEIVKSVVQTMSNGKRIKRYKMELCL
;
A
#
# COMPACT_ATOMS: atom_id res chain seq x y z
N MET A 1 -0.27 -4.40 26.83
CA MET A 1 0.54 -4.17 25.60
C MET A 1 0.41 -5.40 24.71
N HIS A 2 -0.28 -5.27 23.58
CA HIS A 2 -0.37 -6.37 22.62
C HIS A 2 0.84 -6.31 21.69
N ILE A 3 1.76 -7.24 21.86
CA ILE A 3 2.89 -7.41 20.95
C ILE A 3 2.33 -8.15 19.72
N VAL A 4 2.29 -7.47 18.58
CA VAL A 4 1.98 -8.14 17.31
C VAL A 4 3.23 -8.90 16.89
N THR A 5 3.22 -10.22 17.08
CA THR A 5 4.43 -11.05 16.97
C THR A 5 4.57 -11.79 15.67
N ASN A 6 3.52 -11.88 14.84
CA ASN A 6 3.54 -12.76 13.67
C ASN A 6 2.87 -12.11 12.45
N ILE A 7 3.61 -11.21 11.81
CA ILE A 7 3.19 -10.60 10.54
C ILE A 7 3.83 -11.39 9.39
N LYS A 8 2.99 -11.84 8.46
CA LYS A 8 3.41 -12.46 7.19
C LYS A 8 2.86 -11.67 6.03
N ILE A 9 3.61 -11.61 4.94
CA ILE A 9 3.20 -10.92 3.72
C ILE A 9 3.36 -11.91 2.57
N GLU A 10 2.27 -12.18 1.87
CA GLU A 10 2.20 -13.18 0.80
C GLU A 10 1.54 -12.59 -0.43
N LYS A 11 1.90 -13.10 -1.60
CA LYS A 11 1.26 -12.70 -2.86
C LYS A 11 -0.24 -12.91 -2.82
N VAL A 12 -1.00 -11.98 -3.40
CA VAL A 12 -2.46 -12.09 -3.56
C VAL A 12 -2.79 -13.33 -4.37
N LYS A 13 -3.81 -14.06 -3.90
CA LYS A 13 -4.40 -15.23 -4.56
C LYS A 13 -5.82 -14.91 -5.02
N THR A 14 -6.36 -15.72 -5.92
CA THR A 14 -7.71 -15.52 -6.47
C THR A 14 -8.78 -15.43 -5.37
N ASN A 15 -8.65 -16.21 -4.30
CA ASN A 15 -9.61 -16.22 -3.19
C ASN A 15 -9.46 -15.04 -2.21
N ASP A 16 -8.51 -14.15 -2.42
CA ASP A 16 -8.34 -12.96 -1.57
C ASP A 16 -9.29 -11.81 -1.96
N ALA A 17 -10.03 -11.93 -3.07
CA ALA A 17 -10.95 -10.89 -3.53
C ALA A 17 -12.00 -10.51 -2.48
N ALA A 18 -12.53 -11.47 -1.73
CA ALA A 18 -13.50 -11.21 -0.66
C ALA A 18 -12.90 -10.35 0.45
N PHE A 19 -11.66 -10.63 0.85
CA PHE A 19 -10.98 -9.84 1.86
C PHE A 19 -10.71 -8.41 1.38
N ILE A 20 -10.19 -8.25 0.15
CA ILE A 20 -9.93 -6.92 -0.42
C ILE A 20 -11.24 -6.13 -0.53
N TYR A 21 -12.31 -6.80 -0.94
CA TYR A 21 -13.65 -6.19 -0.98
C TYR A 21 -14.06 -5.66 0.39
N ASP A 22 -13.96 -6.47 1.45
CA ASP A 22 -14.33 -6.07 2.81
C ASP A 22 -13.44 -4.94 3.33
N LEU A 23 -12.14 -5.01 3.10
CA LEU A 23 -11.18 -3.98 3.49
C LEU A 23 -11.49 -2.64 2.81
N MET A 24 -11.67 -2.66 1.49
CA MET A 24 -11.81 -1.45 0.69
C MET A 24 -13.22 -0.87 0.70
N ASN A 25 -14.24 -1.62 1.15
CA ASN A 25 -15.58 -1.09 1.41
C ASN A 25 -15.78 -0.65 2.87
N ASN A 26 -14.79 -0.78 3.71
CA ASN A 26 -14.80 -0.15 5.03
C ASN A 26 -14.78 1.37 4.84
N GLU A 27 -15.78 2.06 5.39
CA GLU A 27 -15.98 3.50 5.16
C GLU A 27 -14.74 4.32 5.57
N SER A 28 -14.15 4.05 6.72
CA SER A 28 -12.97 4.78 7.18
C SER A 28 -11.74 4.53 6.30
N VAL A 29 -11.59 3.34 5.76
CA VAL A 29 -10.50 3.00 4.83
C VAL A 29 -10.71 3.71 3.48
N MET A 30 -11.92 3.66 2.93
CA MET A 30 -12.24 4.36 1.68
C MET A 30 -12.00 5.87 1.79
N ASP A 31 -12.46 6.47 2.88
CA ASP A 31 -12.32 7.91 3.10
C ASP A 31 -10.84 8.31 3.22
N ALA A 32 -10.06 7.55 3.98
CA ALA A 32 -8.63 7.82 4.16
C ALA A 32 -7.83 7.70 2.85
N LEU A 33 -8.26 6.81 1.94
CA LEU A 33 -7.60 6.56 0.66
C LEU A 33 -8.24 7.32 -0.51
N ASN A 34 -9.32 8.09 -0.27
CA ASN A 34 -10.07 8.80 -1.30
C ASN A 34 -10.58 7.87 -2.40
N GLU A 35 -11.02 6.67 -2.01
CA GLU A 35 -11.52 5.65 -2.91
C GLU A 35 -13.06 5.61 -2.93
N VAL A 36 -13.59 4.91 -3.93
CA VAL A 36 -15.03 4.69 -4.12
C VAL A 36 -15.35 3.20 -3.95
N PRO A 37 -16.61 2.86 -3.61
CA PRO A 37 -17.01 1.46 -3.52
C PRO A 37 -16.74 0.70 -4.82
N THR A 38 -16.21 -0.52 -4.70
CA THR A 38 -15.87 -1.39 -5.83
C THR A 38 -16.52 -2.76 -5.59
N SER A 39 -17.10 -3.35 -6.63
CA SER A 39 -17.77 -4.64 -6.52
C SER A 39 -16.77 -5.79 -6.33
N ILE A 40 -17.24 -6.90 -5.76
CA ILE A 40 -16.38 -8.09 -5.62
C ILE A 40 -15.93 -8.63 -6.98
N SER A 41 -16.79 -8.56 -7.99
CA SER A 41 -16.42 -9.02 -9.34
C SER A 41 -15.33 -8.15 -9.96
N ASP A 42 -15.32 -6.85 -9.69
CA ASP A 42 -14.26 -5.96 -10.14
C ASP A 42 -12.95 -6.27 -9.43
N TRP A 43 -12.98 -6.62 -8.14
CA TRP A 43 -11.78 -7.07 -7.42
C TRP A 43 -11.26 -8.41 -7.96
N GLN A 44 -12.15 -9.33 -8.30
CA GLN A 44 -11.76 -10.60 -8.94
C GLN A 44 -11.07 -10.35 -10.27
N SER A 45 -11.59 -9.44 -11.08
CA SER A 45 -10.99 -9.05 -12.36
C SER A 45 -9.62 -8.37 -12.16
N ALA A 46 -9.51 -7.48 -11.17
CA ALA A 46 -8.25 -6.82 -10.83
C ALA A 46 -7.18 -7.85 -10.44
N ILE A 47 -7.51 -8.82 -9.60
CA ILE A 47 -6.56 -9.87 -9.19
C ILE A 47 -6.10 -10.69 -10.40
N ALA A 48 -7.00 -11.01 -11.33
CA ALA A 48 -6.64 -11.72 -12.55
C ALA A 48 -5.67 -10.92 -13.42
N GLU A 49 -5.86 -9.60 -13.51
CA GLU A 49 -4.93 -8.70 -14.20
C GLU A 49 -3.57 -8.65 -13.51
N TRP A 50 -3.53 -8.50 -12.18
CA TRP A 50 -2.28 -8.43 -11.41
C TRP A 50 -1.40 -9.66 -11.57
N LYS A 51 -2.01 -10.83 -11.72
CA LYS A 51 -1.26 -12.08 -11.94
C LYS A 51 -0.46 -12.08 -13.22
N GLN A 52 -0.87 -11.32 -14.22
CA GLN A 52 -0.23 -11.24 -15.53
C GLN A 52 0.58 -9.97 -15.73
N ASP A 53 0.39 -8.98 -14.85
CA ASP A 53 1.07 -7.70 -14.93
C ASP A 53 2.49 -7.82 -14.38
N THR A 54 3.47 -7.53 -15.21
CA THR A 54 4.88 -7.53 -14.80
C THR A 54 5.28 -6.26 -14.07
N ASP A 55 4.51 -5.17 -14.24
CA ASP A 55 4.79 -3.86 -13.64
C ASP A 55 4.22 -3.71 -12.22
N GLU A 56 3.20 -4.50 -11.86
CA GLU A 56 2.55 -4.42 -10.54
C GLU A 56 2.58 -5.78 -9.83
N LYS A 57 2.80 -5.73 -8.51
CA LYS A 57 2.63 -6.89 -7.61
C LYS A 57 1.85 -6.48 -6.37
N ASP A 58 0.92 -7.33 -5.99
CA ASP A 58 0.03 -7.14 -4.87
C ASP A 58 0.21 -8.24 -3.84
N PHE A 59 0.10 -7.85 -2.55
CA PHE A 59 0.34 -8.74 -1.42
C PHE A 59 -0.72 -8.54 -0.35
N ILE A 60 -1.02 -9.61 0.38
CA ILE A 60 -1.87 -9.56 1.57
C ILE A 60 -0.98 -9.62 2.81
N ILE A 61 -1.30 -8.77 3.77
CA ILE A 61 -0.68 -8.77 5.09
C ILE A 61 -1.51 -9.66 6.00
N PHE A 62 -0.87 -10.63 6.65
CA PHE A 62 -1.49 -11.51 7.63
C PHE A 62 -0.94 -11.23 9.03
N CYS A 63 -1.83 -11.27 10.01
CA CYS A 63 -1.47 -11.37 11.42
C CYS A 63 -1.88 -12.77 11.88
N ASP A 64 -0.91 -13.61 12.21
CA ASP A 64 -1.11 -15.05 12.34
C ASP A 64 -1.71 -15.61 11.04
N THR A 65 -2.93 -16.15 11.09
CA THR A 65 -3.63 -16.67 9.92
C THR A 65 -4.68 -15.72 9.35
N ALA A 66 -4.93 -14.58 10.01
CA ALA A 66 -5.96 -13.64 9.63
C ALA A 66 -5.43 -12.61 8.62
N PRO A 67 -6.08 -12.41 7.46
CA PRO A 67 -5.73 -11.31 6.56
C PRO A 67 -6.15 -9.99 7.19
N ILE A 68 -5.24 -9.02 7.21
CA ILE A 68 -5.45 -7.74 7.88
C ILE A 68 -5.16 -6.52 7.01
N GLY A 69 -4.52 -6.69 5.87
CA GLY A 69 -4.17 -5.57 5.01
C GLY A 69 -3.74 -5.97 3.61
N TRP A 70 -3.53 -4.97 2.78
CA TRP A 70 -3.15 -5.12 1.39
C TRP A 70 -2.04 -4.13 1.03
N ILE A 71 -1.06 -4.61 0.25
CA ILE A 71 0.04 -3.81 -0.30
C ILE A 71 0.02 -3.96 -1.81
N ALA A 72 0.21 -2.84 -2.52
CA ALA A 72 0.46 -2.84 -3.96
C ALA A 72 1.74 -2.06 -4.26
N VAL A 73 2.61 -2.64 -5.06
CA VAL A 73 3.80 -1.99 -5.60
C VAL A 73 3.73 -2.00 -7.12
N ASN A 74 4.16 -0.93 -7.76
CA ASN A 74 4.22 -0.85 -9.21
C ASN A 74 5.48 -0.11 -9.68
N GLY A 75 5.58 0.16 -10.99
CA GLY A 75 6.81 0.68 -11.58
C GLY A 75 7.92 -0.38 -11.68
N LEU A 76 7.55 -1.66 -11.58
CA LEU A 76 8.52 -2.76 -11.54
C LEU A 76 9.20 -3.01 -12.90
N ASP A 77 8.61 -2.54 -14.00
CA ASP A 77 9.20 -2.57 -15.34
C ASP A 77 10.09 -1.36 -15.64
N SER A 78 10.29 -0.47 -14.68
CA SER A 78 11.14 0.71 -14.83
C SER A 78 12.57 0.35 -15.18
N GLU A 79 13.08 0.85 -16.30
CA GLU A 79 14.49 0.70 -16.69
C GLU A 79 15.43 1.36 -15.69
N GLU A 80 14.99 2.44 -15.05
CA GLU A 80 15.76 3.18 -14.04
C GLU A 80 15.72 2.50 -12.67
N LYS A 81 14.98 1.39 -12.53
CA LYS A 81 14.82 0.67 -11.26
C LYS A 81 14.23 1.55 -10.14
N LYS A 82 13.21 2.34 -10.50
CA LYS A 82 12.43 3.19 -9.60
C LYS A 82 11.04 2.62 -9.44
N ALA A 83 10.74 2.10 -8.25
CA ALA A 83 9.44 1.53 -7.93
C ALA A 83 8.56 2.50 -7.15
N TYR A 84 7.28 2.17 -7.03
CA TYR A 84 6.32 2.91 -6.22
C TYR A 84 5.63 1.98 -5.23
N LEU A 85 5.48 2.44 -4.00
CA LEU A 85 4.51 1.88 -3.07
C LEU A 85 3.16 2.53 -3.40
N LYS A 86 2.36 1.84 -4.21
CA LYS A 86 1.10 2.36 -4.76
C LYS A 86 0.00 2.39 -3.70
N MET A 87 -0.06 1.37 -2.86
CA MET A 87 -1.11 1.18 -1.88
C MET A 87 -0.58 0.45 -0.66
N ILE A 88 -0.99 0.91 0.51
CA ILE A 88 -0.92 0.17 1.76
C ILE A 88 -2.19 0.48 2.55
N ALA A 89 -2.96 -0.53 2.88
CA ALA A 89 -4.20 -0.40 3.62
C ALA A 89 -4.26 -1.47 4.70
N LEU A 90 -4.71 -1.09 5.89
CA LEU A 90 -4.92 -1.99 7.03
C LEU A 90 -6.36 -1.87 7.52
N LEU A 91 -6.91 -2.98 7.99
CA LEU A 91 -8.16 -2.95 8.76
C LEU A 91 -8.00 -1.97 9.93
N PRO A 92 -9.05 -1.17 10.25
CA PRO A 92 -8.97 -0.15 11.29
C PRO A 92 -8.48 -0.65 12.65
N GLU A 93 -8.90 -1.85 13.07
CA GLU A 93 -8.51 -2.46 14.34
C GLU A 93 -7.02 -2.82 14.43
N TYR A 94 -6.31 -2.87 13.30
CA TYR A 94 -4.88 -3.15 13.25
C TYR A 94 -4.02 -1.90 13.04
N GLN A 95 -4.65 -0.74 12.88
CA GLN A 95 -3.94 0.53 12.76
C GLN A 95 -3.41 0.99 14.12
N GLY A 96 -2.34 1.79 14.11
CA GLY A 96 -1.76 2.34 15.32
C GLY A 96 -0.97 1.34 16.19
N ARG A 97 -0.62 0.18 15.64
CA ARG A 97 0.13 -0.88 16.34
C ARG A 97 1.53 -1.12 15.77
N GLY A 98 2.00 -0.25 14.87
CA GLY A 98 3.30 -0.39 14.22
C GLY A 98 3.34 -1.36 13.05
N ILE A 99 2.22 -1.96 12.65
CA ILE A 99 2.14 -2.92 11.54
C ILE A 99 2.45 -2.23 10.21
N GLY A 100 1.97 -1.01 10.02
CA GLY A 100 2.26 -0.22 8.82
C GLY A 100 3.76 -0.05 8.60
N ARG A 101 4.51 0.25 9.66
CA ARG A 101 5.96 0.36 9.60
C ARG A 101 6.62 -0.98 9.24
N VAL A 102 6.17 -2.07 9.84
CA VAL A 102 6.66 -3.42 9.50
C VAL A 102 6.43 -3.72 8.02
N ALA A 103 5.25 -3.40 7.50
CA ALA A 103 4.91 -3.61 6.10
C ALA A 103 5.79 -2.74 5.16
N VAL A 104 6.01 -1.48 5.51
CA VAL A 104 6.88 -0.59 4.71
C VAL A 104 8.31 -1.11 4.69
N HIS A 105 8.86 -1.54 5.81
CA HIS A 105 10.20 -2.14 5.87
C HIS A 105 10.28 -3.42 5.04
N TRP A 106 9.23 -4.23 5.04
CA TRP A 106 9.17 -5.41 4.20
C TRP A 106 9.24 -5.04 2.70
N VAL A 107 8.51 -4.01 2.28
CA VAL A 107 8.55 -3.52 0.89
C VAL A 107 9.96 -3.02 0.54
N ILE A 108 10.58 -2.24 1.41
CA ILE A 108 11.95 -1.74 1.23
C ILE A 108 12.91 -2.91 1.01
N ASP A 109 12.89 -3.91 1.88
CA ASP A 109 13.77 -5.07 1.79
C ASP A 109 13.50 -5.90 0.53
N HIS A 110 12.23 -6.08 0.20
CA HIS A 110 11.81 -6.81 -1.00
C HIS A 110 12.32 -6.15 -2.29
N LEU A 111 12.15 -4.83 -2.41
CA LEU A 111 12.61 -4.07 -3.57
C LEU A 111 14.15 -4.03 -3.64
N LYS A 112 14.81 -3.86 -2.51
CA LYS A 112 16.27 -3.88 -2.41
C LYS A 112 16.85 -5.20 -2.92
N LYS A 113 16.31 -6.32 -2.47
CA LYS A 113 16.70 -7.67 -2.91
C LYS A 113 16.43 -7.91 -4.38
N SER A 114 15.42 -7.22 -4.94
CA SER A 114 15.07 -7.33 -6.36
C SER A 114 15.87 -6.37 -7.24
N GLY A 115 16.83 -5.62 -6.68
CA GLY A 115 17.74 -4.76 -7.44
C GLY A 115 17.21 -3.36 -7.73
N PHE A 116 16.12 -2.92 -7.10
CA PHE A 116 15.60 -1.57 -7.28
C PHE A 116 16.49 -0.54 -6.57
N LYS A 117 16.57 0.67 -7.14
CA LYS A 117 17.42 1.76 -6.66
C LYS A 117 16.69 2.75 -5.78
N SER A 118 15.39 2.88 -5.97
CA SER A 118 14.56 3.78 -5.18
C SER A 118 13.12 3.30 -5.13
N VAL A 119 12.40 3.78 -4.12
CA VAL A 119 10.96 3.62 -3.99
C VAL A 119 10.35 4.95 -3.64
N ALA A 120 9.25 5.30 -4.29
CA ALA A 120 8.48 6.51 -4.04
C ALA A 120 7.05 6.16 -3.65
N LEU A 121 6.39 7.12 -3.03
CA LEU A 121 4.96 7.04 -2.70
C LEU A 121 4.35 8.43 -2.71
N TYR A 122 3.02 8.47 -2.72
CA TYR A 122 2.26 9.69 -2.52
C TYR A 122 1.42 9.57 -1.25
N THR A 123 1.36 10.63 -0.47
CA THR A 123 0.53 10.70 0.74
C THR A 123 -0.12 12.07 0.86
N ASP A 124 -1.33 12.13 1.40
CA ASP A 124 -2.07 13.36 1.54
C ASP A 124 -1.34 14.32 2.49
N GLU A 125 -1.31 15.61 2.13
CA GLU A 125 -0.66 16.66 2.94
C GLU A 125 -1.22 16.73 4.36
N VAL A 126 -2.52 16.41 4.53
CA VAL A 126 -3.19 16.43 5.83
C VAL A 126 -2.99 15.16 6.64
N ASN A 127 -2.46 14.09 6.04
CA ASN A 127 -2.27 12.80 6.71
C ASN A 127 -0.91 12.75 7.42
N LEU A 128 -0.82 13.45 8.56
CA LEU A 128 0.41 13.54 9.34
C LEU A 128 0.87 12.19 9.88
N LYS A 129 -0.08 11.32 10.21
CA LYS A 129 0.22 9.98 10.74
C LYS A 129 0.97 9.12 9.71
N ALA A 130 0.49 9.11 8.47
CA ALA A 130 1.16 8.39 7.37
C ALA A 130 2.52 9.01 7.06
N GLN A 131 2.60 10.34 6.97
CA GLN A 131 3.87 11.04 6.73
C GLN A 131 4.91 10.68 7.78
N ASN A 132 4.53 10.70 9.06
CA ASN A 132 5.44 10.34 10.15
C ASN A 132 5.92 8.89 10.05
N CYS A 133 5.04 7.97 9.67
CA CYS A 133 5.42 6.58 9.42
C CYS A 133 6.50 6.48 8.34
N TYR A 134 6.31 7.14 7.22
CA TYR A 134 7.25 7.10 6.10
C TYR A 134 8.56 7.82 6.41
N LEU A 135 8.50 8.98 7.07
CA LEU A 135 9.71 9.69 7.53
C LEU A 135 10.56 8.80 8.46
N ARG A 136 9.93 8.09 9.38
CA ARG A 136 10.62 7.15 10.28
C ARG A 136 11.23 5.96 9.55
N CYS A 137 10.71 5.61 8.38
CA CYS A 137 11.28 4.56 7.52
C CYS A 137 12.40 5.09 6.61
N GLY A 138 12.71 6.38 6.66
CA GLY A 138 13.79 7.01 5.91
C GLY A 138 13.36 7.72 4.64
N PHE A 139 12.06 7.79 4.33
CA PHE A 139 11.56 8.56 3.19
C PHE A 139 11.72 10.06 3.42
N GLU A 140 11.92 10.80 2.35
CA GLU A 140 11.99 12.25 2.35
C GLU A 140 10.91 12.83 1.42
N ILE A 141 10.35 13.99 1.79
CA ILE A 141 9.43 14.71 0.92
C ILE A 141 10.24 15.36 -0.20
N VAL A 142 9.93 15.02 -1.46
CA VAL A 142 10.66 15.54 -2.61
C VAL A 142 9.88 16.58 -3.40
N LYS A 143 8.54 16.53 -3.37
CA LYS A 143 7.69 17.57 -3.97
C LYS A 143 6.25 17.50 -3.47
N SER A 144 5.52 18.59 -3.70
CA SER A 144 4.08 18.70 -3.50
C SER A 144 3.37 18.67 -4.85
N VAL A 145 2.24 17.96 -4.93
CA VAL A 145 1.42 17.84 -6.14
C VAL A 145 -0.06 17.98 -5.77
N VAL A 146 -0.89 18.35 -6.74
CA VAL A 146 -2.34 18.29 -6.64
C VAL A 146 -2.84 17.19 -7.56
N GLN A 147 -3.60 16.25 -7.02
CA GLN A 147 -4.15 15.11 -7.77
C GLN A 147 -5.67 15.06 -7.64
N THR A 148 -6.34 14.64 -8.73
CA THR A 148 -7.75 14.29 -8.68
C THR A 148 -7.86 12.80 -8.31
N MET A 149 -8.51 12.52 -7.19
CA MET A 149 -8.63 11.17 -6.65
C MET A 149 -9.85 10.44 -7.24
N SER A 150 -9.95 9.14 -6.98
CA SER A 150 -11.04 8.30 -7.48
C SER A 150 -12.43 8.80 -7.09
N ASN A 151 -12.55 9.44 -5.92
CA ASN A 151 -13.81 10.06 -5.47
C ASN A 151 -14.08 11.46 -6.07
N GLY A 152 -13.25 11.92 -7.00
CA GLY A 152 -13.37 13.23 -7.66
C GLY A 152 -12.79 14.40 -6.89
N LYS A 153 -12.33 14.22 -5.67
CA LYS A 153 -11.71 15.30 -4.89
C LYS A 153 -10.33 15.64 -5.42
N ARG A 154 -10.01 16.94 -5.42
CA ARG A 154 -8.65 17.42 -5.70
C ARG A 154 -7.91 17.55 -4.36
N ILE A 155 -6.84 16.80 -4.21
CA ILE A 155 -6.10 16.67 -2.95
C ILE A 155 -4.66 17.13 -3.16
N LYS A 156 -4.15 17.93 -2.22
CA LYS A 156 -2.71 18.21 -2.13
C LYS A 156 -2.03 17.01 -1.51
N ARG A 157 -0.99 16.53 -2.20
CA ARG A 157 -0.23 15.35 -1.78
C ARG A 157 1.26 15.64 -1.82
N TYR A 158 1.99 14.95 -0.97
CA TYR A 158 3.45 14.90 -1.05
C TYR A 158 3.89 13.65 -1.79
N LYS A 159 4.85 13.82 -2.71
CA LYS A 159 5.67 12.71 -3.17
C LYS A 159 6.81 12.53 -2.18
N MET A 160 6.96 11.33 -1.66
CA MET A 160 8.06 10.95 -0.78
C MET A 160 8.91 9.89 -1.47
N GLU A 161 10.20 9.87 -1.22
CA GLU A 161 11.14 9.00 -1.91
C GLU A 161 12.21 8.49 -0.95
N LEU A 162 12.65 7.26 -1.18
CA LEU A 162 13.73 6.61 -0.45
C LEU A 162 14.70 5.98 -1.45
N CYS A 163 15.99 6.31 -1.31
CA CYS A 163 17.07 5.58 -2.00
C CYS A 163 17.32 4.24 -1.32
N LEU A 164 17.39 3.19 -2.12
CA LEU A 164 17.57 1.82 -1.64
C LEU A 164 19.04 1.38 -1.67
#